data_fcf0dd4f15e8401e8dc6e508d44b497a
#
_entry.id   fcf0dd4f15e8401e8dc6e508d44b497a
#
_cell.length_a   1.000
_cell.length_b   1.000
_cell.length_c   1.000
_cell.angle_alpha   90.00
_cell.angle_beta   90.00
_cell.angle_gamma   90.00
#
_symmetry.space_group_name_H-M   'P 1'
#
loop_
_entity.id
_entity.type
_entity.pdbx_description
1 polymer ?
#
loop_
_entity_poly.entity_id
_entity_poly.type
_entity_poly.pdbx_seq_one_letter_code
_entity_poly.pdbx_strand_id
1 'polypeptide(L)'
;MGKRVYLGLGSNLGNKERIVRKAIDKIGERVGAVVAMSSFYKTAPWGYQSVHTFCNAAISVDTDLSPEEVLFTVQEIERELGSKKHRERDGSYVDRLIDIDLLDYDGLVLDTHSLVLPHPYMHKRTFVMTPLVEIAPQWVHPVGGKTATELLEGLRNEK
;
A
#
# COMPACT_ATOMS: atom_id res chain seq x y z
N MET A 1 1.76 23.15 -5.45
CA MET A 1 0.83 22.54 -4.51
C MET A 1 0.87 21.04 -4.60
N GLY A 2 0.90 20.39 -3.46
CA GLY A 2 1.06 18.95 -3.40
C GLY A 2 -0.13 18.18 -3.91
N LYS A 3 0.16 17.00 -4.43
CA LYS A 3 -0.87 16.01 -4.79
C LYS A 3 -1.07 15.05 -3.64
N ARG A 4 -2.31 14.69 -3.36
CA ARG A 4 -2.64 13.73 -2.31
C ARG A 4 -2.48 12.30 -2.84
N VAL A 5 -1.61 11.55 -2.18
CA VAL A 5 -1.28 10.18 -2.57
C VAL A 5 -1.63 9.24 -1.42
N TYR A 6 -2.18 8.09 -1.75
CA TYR A 6 -2.44 7.04 -0.76
C TYR A 6 -1.53 5.85 -1.04
N LEU A 7 -0.86 5.39 0.00
CA LEU A 7 0.06 4.26 -0.05
C LEU A 7 -0.38 3.18 0.93
N GLY A 8 -0.31 1.93 0.48
CA GLY A 8 -0.50 0.78 1.35
C GLY A 8 0.86 0.15 1.67
N LEU A 9 1.07 -0.22 2.92
CA LEU A 9 2.31 -0.85 3.34
C LEU A 9 2.02 -2.18 4.01
N GLY A 10 2.89 -3.15 3.78
CA GLY A 10 2.75 -4.46 4.41
C GLY A 10 4.10 -5.10 4.65
N SER A 11 4.22 -5.83 5.74
CA SER A 11 5.41 -6.59 6.06
C SER A 11 5.01 -7.89 6.76
N ASN A 12 5.72 -8.98 6.46
CA ASN A 12 5.47 -10.26 7.11
C ASN A 12 6.72 -10.94 7.65
N LEU A 13 7.85 -10.24 7.63
CA LEU A 13 9.12 -10.77 8.14
C LEU A 13 9.74 -9.85 9.17
N GLY A 14 10.50 -10.44 10.07
CA GLY A 14 11.27 -9.71 11.07
C GLY A 14 10.41 -8.93 12.04
N ASN A 15 10.89 -7.79 12.48
CA ASN A 15 10.12 -6.88 13.31
C ASN A 15 9.23 -6.03 12.41
N LYS A 16 8.04 -6.52 12.13
CA LYS A 16 7.11 -5.98 11.12
C LYS A 16 6.75 -4.53 11.37
N GLU A 17 6.38 -4.19 12.59
CA GLU A 17 5.98 -2.83 12.92
C GLU A 17 7.13 -1.86 12.76
N ARG A 18 8.33 -2.25 13.20
CA ARG A 18 9.51 -1.41 13.06
C ARG A 18 9.85 -1.16 11.61
N ILE A 19 9.73 -2.20 10.77
CA ILE A 19 10.02 -2.09 9.34
C ILE A 19 9.02 -1.17 8.67
N VAL A 20 7.73 -1.30 8.99
CA VAL A 20 6.70 -0.41 8.45
C VAL A 20 6.95 1.03 8.89
N ARG A 21 7.29 1.27 10.16
CA ARG A 21 7.61 2.61 10.66
C ARG A 21 8.82 3.22 9.95
N LYS A 22 9.85 2.43 9.73
CA LYS A 22 11.03 2.89 8.98
C LYS A 22 10.67 3.28 7.55
N ALA A 23 9.81 2.49 6.91
CA ALA A 23 9.34 2.80 5.56
C ALA A 23 8.58 4.12 5.55
N ILE A 24 7.71 4.34 6.52
CA ILE A 24 6.94 5.59 6.63
C ILE A 24 7.87 6.78 6.84
N ASP A 25 8.89 6.64 7.70
CA ASP A 25 9.87 7.70 7.93
C ASP A 25 10.60 8.06 6.63
N LYS A 26 11.03 7.07 5.87
CA LYS A 26 11.73 7.30 4.60
C LYS A 26 10.80 7.93 3.56
N ILE A 27 9.54 7.55 3.55
CA ILE A 27 8.54 8.17 2.67
C ILE A 27 8.38 9.64 3.04
N GLY A 28 8.31 9.95 4.33
CA GLY A 28 8.23 11.33 4.80
C GLY A 28 9.41 12.19 4.37
N GLU A 29 10.59 11.59 4.26
CA GLU A 29 11.80 12.30 3.86
C GLU A 29 11.92 12.48 2.35
N ARG A 30 11.42 11.51 1.56
CA ARG A 30 11.73 11.45 0.13
C ARG A 30 10.55 11.65 -0.80
N VAL A 31 9.34 11.32 -0.35
CA VAL A 31 8.14 11.44 -1.18
C VAL A 31 7.39 12.72 -0.88
N GLY A 32 7.16 12.98 0.39
CA GLY A 32 6.44 14.18 0.82
C GLY A 32 5.93 14.07 2.23
N ALA A 33 5.17 15.06 2.66
CA ALA A 33 4.67 15.13 4.02
C ALA A 33 3.61 14.04 4.26
N VAL A 34 3.83 13.21 5.28
CA VAL A 34 2.84 12.22 5.71
C VAL A 34 1.73 12.96 6.45
N VAL A 35 0.53 12.96 5.90
CA VAL A 35 -0.61 13.72 6.43
C VAL A 35 -1.42 12.88 7.40
N ALA A 36 -1.59 11.60 7.10
CA ALA A 36 -2.34 10.68 7.96
C ALA A 36 -1.70 9.29 7.90
N MET A 37 -1.83 8.57 9.01
CA MET A 37 -1.31 7.22 9.14
C MET A 37 -2.34 6.40 9.90
N SER A 38 -2.66 5.22 9.35
CA SER A 38 -3.59 4.30 10.01
C SER A 38 -2.92 3.61 11.19
N SER A 39 -3.74 2.93 11.99
CA SER A 39 -3.25 1.93 12.94
C SER A 39 -2.58 0.80 12.16
N PHE A 40 -1.80 -0.01 12.84
CA PHE A 40 -1.17 -1.18 12.25
C PHE A 40 -2.07 -2.39 12.46
N TYR A 41 -2.47 -3.02 11.37
CA TYR A 41 -3.38 -4.15 11.38
C TYR A 41 -2.60 -5.43 11.14
N LYS A 42 -2.80 -6.41 12.02
CA LYS A 42 -2.15 -7.72 11.87
C LYS A 42 -3.17 -8.68 11.29
N THR A 43 -2.82 -9.30 10.17
CA THR A 43 -3.70 -10.22 9.47
C THR A 43 -3.00 -11.54 9.20
N ALA A 44 -3.78 -12.62 9.20
CA ALA A 44 -3.27 -13.94 8.82
C ALA A 44 -2.99 -13.97 7.32
N PRO A 45 -2.01 -14.77 6.87
CA PRO A 45 -1.78 -14.93 5.44
C PRO A 45 -3.00 -15.58 4.78
N TRP A 46 -3.34 -15.08 3.59
CA TRP A 46 -4.51 -15.51 2.86
C TRP A 46 -4.12 -16.61 1.87
N GLY A 47 -4.86 -17.71 1.89
CA GLY A 47 -4.72 -18.75 0.89
C GLY A 47 -3.56 -19.72 1.08
N TYR A 48 -2.77 -19.58 2.14
CA TYR A 48 -1.71 -20.53 2.48
C TYR A 48 -1.44 -20.52 3.97
N GLN A 49 -0.83 -21.60 4.44
CA GLN A 49 -0.46 -21.69 5.84
C GLN A 49 0.95 -21.14 6.02
N SER A 50 1.05 -20.17 6.92
CA SER A 50 2.34 -19.58 7.29
C SER A 50 2.30 -19.24 8.77
N VAL A 51 3.44 -19.37 9.42
CA VAL A 51 3.60 -18.90 10.81
C VAL A 51 3.70 -17.38 10.88
N HIS A 52 3.87 -16.72 9.74
CA HIS A 52 4.00 -15.27 9.69
C HIS A 52 2.65 -14.61 9.49
N THR A 53 2.40 -13.56 10.27
CA THR A 53 1.27 -12.67 10.02
C THR A 53 1.76 -11.44 9.29
N PHE A 54 0.86 -10.78 8.58
CA PHE A 54 1.16 -9.51 7.93
C PHE A 54 0.85 -8.36 8.88
N CYS A 55 1.69 -7.34 8.85
CA CYS A 55 1.40 -6.05 9.46
C CYS A 55 1.11 -5.08 8.32
N ASN A 56 -0.10 -4.56 8.27
CA ASN A 56 -0.56 -3.69 7.19
C ASN A 56 -0.94 -2.32 7.72
N ALA A 57 -0.67 -1.29 6.92
CA ALA A 57 -1.04 0.09 7.24
C ALA A 57 -1.33 0.84 5.95
N ALA A 58 -2.03 1.97 6.08
CA ALA A 58 -2.20 2.91 4.99
C ALA A 58 -1.77 4.29 5.46
N ILE A 59 -1.22 5.05 4.54
CA ILE A 59 -0.84 6.45 4.81
C ILE A 59 -1.31 7.33 3.66
N SER A 60 -1.54 8.60 3.97
CA SER A 60 -1.71 9.61 2.94
C SER A 60 -0.52 10.57 3.00
N VAL A 61 -0.08 10.99 1.83
CA VAL A 61 1.12 11.81 1.66
C VAL A 61 0.81 12.93 0.69
N ASP A 62 1.26 14.13 0.99
CA ASP A 62 1.22 15.23 0.03
C ASP A 62 2.60 15.32 -0.63
N THR A 63 2.61 15.23 -1.95
CA THR A 63 3.86 15.16 -2.71
C THR A 63 3.87 16.11 -3.89
N ASP A 64 5.07 16.56 -4.26
CA ASP A 64 5.30 17.30 -5.49
C ASP A 64 5.90 16.42 -6.58
N LEU A 65 6.12 15.15 -6.28
CA LEU A 65 6.63 14.19 -7.25
C LEU A 65 5.54 13.75 -8.22
N SER A 66 5.94 13.34 -9.42
CA SER A 66 5.02 12.73 -10.37
C SER A 66 4.66 11.30 -9.93
N PRO A 67 3.60 10.70 -10.50
CA PRO A 67 3.27 9.31 -10.17
C PRO A 67 4.43 8.34 -10.37
N GLU A 68 5.17 8.48 -11.48
CA GLU A 68 6.31 7.63 -11.77
C GLU A 68 7.44 7.84 -10.80
N GLU A 69 7.67 9.10 -10.37
CA GLU A 69 8.70 9.40 -9.38
C GLU A 69 8.33 8.82 -8.01
N VAL A 70 7.05 8.88 -7.64
CA VAL A 70 6.59 8.24 -6.39
C VAL A 70 6.85 6.75 -6.46
N LEU A 71 6.45 6.10 -7.55
CA LEU A 71 6.66 4.66 -7.73
C LEU A 71 8.14 4.30 -7.61
N PHE A 72 9.00 5.02 -8.33
CA PHE A 72 10.44 4.79 -8.30
C PHE A 72 10.99 4.93 -6.89
N THR A 73 10.58 5.97 -6.18
CA THR A 73 11.09 6.27 -4.84
C THR A 73 10.67 5.20 -3.83
N VAL A 74 9.41 4.76 -3.86
CA VAL A 74 8.97 3.71 -2.93
C VAL A 74 9.63 2.36 -3.24
N GLN A 75 9.93 2.08 -4.50
CA GLN A 75 10.68 0.89 -4.87
C GLN A 75 12.11 0.94 -4.36
N GLU A 76 12.75 2.11 -4.38
CA GLU A 76 14.07 2.28 -3.79
C GLU A 76 14.04 2.05 -2.28
N ILE A 77 13.02 2.56 -1.62
CA ILE A 77 12.85 2.36 -0.17
C ILE A 77 12.70 0.87 0.14
N GLU A 78 11.90 0.16 -0.65
CA GLU A 78 11.77 -1.30 -0.50
C GLU A 78 13.12 -1.99 -0.58
N ARG A 79 13.94 -1.63 -1.56
CA ARG A 79 15.27 -2.24 -1.73
C ARG A 79 16.19 -1.92 -0.56
N GLU A 80 16.18 -0.68 -0.09
CA GLU A 80 17.02 -0.26 1.04
C GLU A 80 16.66 -0.99 2.33
N LEU A 81 15.39 -1.33 2.50
CA LEU A 81 14.93 -2.05 3.69
C LEU A 81 15.07 -3.57 3.55
N GLY A 82 15.68 -4.03 2.47
CA GLY A 82 16.00 -5.43 2.28
C GLY A 82 15.01 -6.26 1.48
N SER A 83 13.97 -5.62 0.93
CA SER A 83 13.04 -6.30 0.05
C SER A 83 13.66 -6.46 -1.32
N LYS A 84 14.32 -7.58 -1.53
CA LYS A 84 14.85 -7.88 -2.84
C LYS A 84 13.73 -8.43 -3.68
N LYS A 85 13.52 -7.83 -4.85
CA LYS A 85 12.56 -8.34 -5.81
C LYS A 85 13.15 -9.55 -6.50
N HIS A 86 13.41 -10.58 -5.74
CA HIS A 86 13.88 -11.83 -6.30
C HIS A 86 12.76 -12.82 -6.36
N ARG A 87 12.50 -13.29 -7.55
CA ARG A 87 12.00 -14.64 -7.66
C ARG A 87 13.21 -15.54 -7.47
N GLU A 88 13.05 -16.55 -6.63
CA GLU A 88 14.02 -17.62 -6.61
C GLU A 88 14.14 -18.18 -8.03
N ARG A 89 15.27 -18.82 -8.33
CA ARG A 89 15.52 -19.35 -9.68
C ARG A 89 14.45 -20.33 -10.13
N ASP A 90 13.76 -20.98 -9.20
CA ASP A 90 12.68 -21.92 -9.49
C ASP A 90 11.32 -21.22 -9.63
N GLY A 91 11.27 -19.89 -9.55
CA GLY A 91 10.04 -19.13 -9.66
C GLY A 91 9.23 -19.04 -8.38
N SER A 92 9.69 -19.61 -7.27
CA SER A 92 8.95 -19.57 -6.03
C SER A 92 8.87 -18.14 -5.48
N TYR A 93 7.81 -17.90 -4.70
CA TYR A 93 7.54 -16.61 -4.10
C TYR A 93 8.30 -16.51 -2.78
N VAL A 94 9.03 -15.42 -2.59
CA VAL A 94 9.80 -15.17 -1.36
C VAL A 94 9.07 -14.12 -0.54
N ASP A 95 8.96 -14.34 0.77
CA ASP A 95 8.43 -13.35 1.70
C ASP A 95 9.25 -12.06 1.61
N ARG A 96 8.56 -10.93 1.63
CA ARG A 96 9.19 -9.61 1.55
C ARG A 96 9.22 -8.93 2.90
N LEU A 97 10.35 -8.26 3.19
CA LEU A 97 10.45 -7.46 4.41
C LEU A 97 9.44 -6.33 4.41
N ILE A 98 9.25 -5.67 3.26
CA ILE A 98 8.30 -4.57 3.12
C ILE A 98 7.76 -4.52 1.70
N ASP A 99 6.48 -4.26 1.59
CA ASP A 99 5.81 -4.02 0.32
C ASP A 99 5.09 -2.68 0.42
N ILE A 100 5.33 -1.80 -0.56
CA ILE A 100 4.74 -0.47 -0.58
C ILE A 100 3.98 -0.31 -1.89
N ASP A 101 2.65 -0.24 -1.80
CA ASP A 101 1.80 -0.12 -2.97
C ASP A 101 1.31 1.32 -3.13
N LEU A 102 1.44 1.85 -4.34
CA LEU A 102 0.82 3.11 -4.71
C LEU A 102 -0.64 2.83 -5.02
N LEU A 103 -1.53 3.28 -4.14
CA LEU A 103 -2.96 2.99 -4.25
C LEU A 103 -3.68 4.00 -5.12
N ASP A 104 -3.45 5.28 -4.87
CA ASP A 104 -4.12 6.37 -5.58
C ASP A 104 -3.21 7.59 -5.61
N TYR A 105 -3.24 8.31 -6.72
CA TYR A 105 -2.51 9.55 -6.89
C TYR A 105 -3.50 10.64 -7.31
N ASP A 106 -4.03 11.34 -6.32
CA ASP A 106 -4.91 12.50 -6.50
C ASP A 106 -6.09 12.22 -7.45
N GLY A 107 -6.63 11.01 -7.42
CA GLY A 107 -7.75 10.61 -8.26
C GLY A 107 -7.40 10.34 -9.72
N LEU A 108 -6.12 10.34 -10.06
CA LEU A 108 -5.66 10.12 -11.43
C LEU A 108 -5.97 8.69 -11.88
N VAL A 109 -6.50 8.57 -13.10
CA VAL A 109 -6.69 7.27 -13.75
C VAL A 109 -5.58 7.12 -14.79
N LEU A 110 -4.79 6.07 -14.63
CA LEU A 110 -3.61 5.85 -15.47
C LEU A 110 -3.50 4.36 -15.76
N ASP A 111 -3.24 4.01 -17.00
CA ASP A 111 -3.05 2.62 -17.41
C ASP A 111 -1.89 2.57 -18.40
N THR A 112 -0.69 2.43 -17.83
CA THR A 112 0.53 2.32 -18.61
C THR A 112 1.22 1.00 -18.33
N HIS A 113 2.22 0.68 -19.11
CA HIS A 113 3.00 -0.55 -18.91
C HIS A 113 3.61 -0.64 -17.53
N SER A 114 4.05 0.49 -16.97
CA SER A 114 4.77 0.51 -15.69
C SER A 114 3.89 0.82 -14.49
N LEU A 115 2.71 1.42 -14.71
CA LEU A 115 1.89 1.90 -13.59
C LEU A 115 0.42 1.95 -13.95
N VAL A 116 -0.41 1.36 -13.10
CA VAL A 116 -1.86 1.42 -13.22
C VAL A 116 -2.42 2.10 -11.97
N LEU A 117 -3.24 3.11 -12.15
CA LEU A 117 -3.89 3.85 -11.08
C LEU A 117 -5.39 4.00 -11.36
N PRO A 118 -6.24 3.87 -10.35
CA PRO A 118 -5.93 3.41 -9.01
C PRO A 118 -5.42 1.99 -9.04
N HIS A 119 -4.80 1.54 -7.94
CA HIS A 119 -4.26 0.17 -7.86
C HIS A 119 -5.33 -0.83 -8.29
N PRO A 120 -5.03 -1.74 -9.22
CA PRO A 120 -6.09 -2.54 -9.89
C PRO A 120 -6.83 -3.50 -8.98
N TYR A 121 -6.23 -3.89 -7.85
CA TYR A 121 -6.83 -4.89 -6.96
C TYR A 121 -7.16 -4.37 -5.57
N MET A 122 -6.93 -3.07 -5.29
CA MET A 122 -7.10 -2.54 -3.95
C MET A 122 -8.51 -2.74 -3.40
N HIS A 123 -9.50 -2.54 -4.25
CA HIS A 123 -10.92 -2.63 -3.86
C HIS A 123 -11.39 -4.05 -3.56
N LYS A 124 -10.57 -5.05 -3.84
CA LYS A 124 -10.87 -6.46 -3.57
C LYS A 124 -10.12 -7.00 -2.36
N ARG A 125 -9.32 -6.17 -1.69
CA ARG A 125 -8.42 -6.61 -0.62
C ARG A 125 -8.79 -5.94 0.71
N THR A 126 -9.36 -6.73 1.63
CA THR A 126 -9.73 -6.22 2.96
C THR A 126 -8.54 -5.63 3.69
N PHE A 127 -7.37 -6.26 3.55
CA PHE A 127 -6.15 -5.81 4.23
C PHE A 127 -5.64 -4.46 3.71
N VAL A 128 -6.11 -4.03 2.53
CA VAL A 128 -5.83 -2.69 1.99
C VAL A 128 -6.94 -1.73 2.41
N MET A 129 -8.19 -2.13 2.25
CA MET A 129 -9.32 -1.24 2.46
C MET A 129 -9.57 -0.91 3.93
N THR A 130 -9.31 -1.86 4.85
CA THR A 130 -9.54 -1.61 6.27
C THR A 130 -8.68 -0.46 6.80
N PRO A 131 -7.35 -0.45 6.60
CA PRO A 131 -6.56 0.72 7.03
C PRO A 131 -6.87 1.98 6.23
N LEU A 132 -7.22 1.85 4.95
CA LEU A 132 -7.57 3.02 4.15
C LEU A 132 -8.83 3.72 4.69
N VAL A 133 -9.85 2.94 5.06
CA VAL A 133 -11.09 3.49 5.62
C VAL A 133 -10.82 4.25 6.92
N GLU A 134 -9.88 3.80 7.71
CA GLU A 134 -9.53 4.49 8.95
C GLU A 134 -9.07 5.93 8.69
N ILE A 135 -8.28 6.15 7.65
CA ILE A 135 -7.71 7.48 7.37
C ILE A 135 -8.47 8.26 6.31
N ALA A 136 -9.25 7.60 5.47
CA ALA A 136 -9.93 8.24 4.34
C ALA A 136 -11.24 7.52 4.01
N PRO A 137 -12.21 7.51 4.95
CA PRO A 137 -13.47 6.77 4.72
C PRO A 137 -14.25 7.29 3.52
N GLN A 138 -14.09 8.57 3.19
CA GLN A 138 -14.83 9.21 2.11
C GLN A 138 -14.04 9.30 0.80
N TRP A 139 -12.86 8.72 0.74
CA TRP A 139 -12.11 8.63 -0.52
C TRP A 139 -12.98 7.90 -1.55
N VAL A 140 -13.05 8.46 -2.76
CA VAL A 140 -13.87 7.92 -3.83
C VAL A 140 -12.98 7.26 -4.88
N HIS A 141 -13.30 6.01 -5.19
CA HIS A 141 -12.59 5.29 -6.24
C HIS A 141 -12.85 5.98 -7.58
N PRO A 142 -11.81 6.44 -8.27
CA PRO A 142 -12.03 7.30 -9.45
C PRO A 142 -12.67 6.60 -10.65
N VAL A 143 -12.67 5.28 -10.68
CA VAL A 143 -13.33 4.52 -11.75
C VAL A 143 -14.71 4.05 -11.34
N GLY A 144 -14.79 3.43 -10.14
CA GLY A 144 -16.06 2.84 -9.69
C GLY A 144 -17.03 3.82 -9.05
N GLY A 145 -16.54 4.96 -8.57
CA GLY A 145 -17.38 5.97 -7.93
C GLY A 145 -17.85 5.65 -6.53
N LYS A 146 -17.40 4.57 -5.94
CA LYS A 146 -17.76 4.18 -4.57
C LYS A 146 -16.74 4.73 -3.58
N THR A 147 -17.22 5.06 -2.36
CA THR A 147 -16.33 5.48 -1.29
C THR A 147 -15.56 4.29 -0.73
N ALA A 148 -14.47 4.58 -0.01
CA ALA A 148 -13.70 3.54 0.68
C ALA A 148 -14.60 2.75 1.62
N THR A 149 -15.47 3.43 2.36
CA THR A 149 -16.42 2.79 3.28
C THR A 149 -17.33 1.83 2.53
N GLU A 150 -17.91 2.27 1.41
CA GLU A 150 -18.80 1.41 0.60
C GLU A 150 -18.07 0.18 0.05
N LEU A 151 -16.83 0.37 -0.40
CA LEU A 151 -16.04 -0.74 -0.92
C LEU A 151 -15.73 -1.76 0.17
N LEU A 152 -15.37 -1.29 1.37
CA LEU A 152 -15.09 -2.20 2.49
C LEU A 152 -16.34 -2.95 2.91
N GLU A 153 -17.49 -2.27 2.99
CA GLU A 153 -18.77 -2.90 3.34
C GLU A 153 -19.13 -3.98 2.32
N GLY A 154 -18.90 -3.71 1.04
CA GLY A 154 -19.12 -4.71 0.00
C GLY A 154 -18.27 -5.96 0.20
N LEU A 155 -17.02 -5.81 0.59
CA LEU A 155 -16.14 -6.94 0.86
C LEU A 155 -16.58 -7.75 2.07
N ARG A 156 -17.07 -7.09 3.11
CA ARG A 156 -17.58 -7.77 4.31
C ARG A 156 -18.85 -8.55 4.05
N ASN A 157 -19.64 -8.12 3.09
CA ASN A 157 -20.89 -8.78 2.73
C ASN A 157 -20.70 -9.91 1.73
N GLU A 158 -19.54 -9.99 1.10
CA GLU A 158 -19.18 -11.12 0.23
C GLU A 158 -18.69 -12.28 1.08
N LYS A 159 -19.31 -13.42 0.92
CA LYS A 159 -18.89 -14.65 1.57
C LYS A 159 -18.83 -15.79 0.57
#